data_fc57567d42edd1838509a0811eb3df99
#
_entry.id   fc57567d42edd1838509a0811eb3df99
#
_cell.length_a   1.000
_cell.length_b   1.000
_cell.length_c   1.000
_cell.angle_alpha   90.00
_cell.angle_beta   90.00
_cell.angle_gamma   90.00
#
_symmetry.space_group_name_H-M   'P 1'
#
loop_
_entity.id
_entity.type
_entity.pdbx_description
1 polymer ?
#
loop_
_entity_poly.entity_id
_entity_poly.type
_entity_poly.pdbx_seq_one_letter_code
_entity_poly.pdbx_strand_id
1 'polypeptide(L)'
;MSIHNDLPPTTPVTPSLLRSWQLPGPGSGKDERGSVLVIGGARKTPGATLLAGTAALRAGAGRLTLAVAESAAVPLAVALPEAGVIGLPETPSGSVRSDGIAALETELGAADAILIGPGLDNPDETAGLLRELLRQVPGNETPTIVIDAYALGILQRLQRELREWGGPLILTPNPTESGLLLGRDLRDLRADAASIAEKYQAVISCQGIIVQPADPDPTAAAHCWEITTGSGGLGTSGSGDVLAGTITGLRARGATSAQAACWGTHLHAAAGDRLASRKGSPGYLARELADELPSLMMELST
;
A
#
# COMPACT_ATOMS: atom_id res chain seq x y z
N MET A 1 5.61 34.01 10.20
CA MET A 1 5.88 33.04 11.25
C MET A 1 6.48 31.81 10.58
N SER A 2 7.69 31.45 10.93
CA SER A 2 8.49 30.40 10.28
C SER A 2 7.98 29.04 10.72
N ILE A 3 7.37 28.28 9.80
CA ILE A 3 6.81 26.94 10.03
C ILE A 3 7.92 25.86 10.06
N HIS A 4 9.18 26.25 10.14
CA HIS A 4 10.32 25.35 9.94
C HIS A 4 10.85 24.63 11.21
N ASN A 5 10.19 24.77 12.37
CA ASN A 5 10.80 24.29 13.62
C ASN A 5 10.17 23.04 14.25
N ASP A 6 9.12 22.47 13.66
CA ASP A 6 8.37 21.33 14.27
C ASP A 6 8.29 20.06 13.38
N LEU A 7 9.15 19.96 12.35
CA LEU A 7 9.20 18.71 11.57
C LEU A 7 9.86 17.60 12.41
N PRO A 8 9.30 16.38 12.40
CA PRO A 8 9.91 15.26 13.11
C PRO A 8 11.34 15.03 12.62
N PRO A 9 12.26 14.60 13.48
CA PRO A 9 13.62 14.27 13.10
C PRO A 9 13.60 13.19 12.01
N THR A 10 14.48 13.34 11.01
CA THR A 10 14.56 12.39 9.88
C THR A 10 15.64 11.36 10.14
N THR A 11 15.27 10.10 10.08
CA THR A 11 16.18 8.95 10.17
C THR A 11 16.40 8.36 8.78
N PRO A 12 17.65 8.31 8.27
CA PRO A 12 17.94 7.62 7.01
C PRO A 12 17.67 6.12 7.13
N VAL A 13 16.91 5.56 6.18
CA VAL A 13 16.71 4.10 6.09
C VAL A 13 17.89 3.49 5.36
N THR A 14 18.77 2.89 6.13
CA THR A 14 19.97 2.19 5.64
C THR A 14 19.82 0.68 5.79
N PRO A 15 20.60 -0.14 5.06
CA PRO A 15 20.65 -1.58 5.30
C PRO A 15 20.95 -1.94 6.77
N SER A 16 21.82 -1.17 7.46
CA SER A 16 22.11 -1.37 8.88
C SER A 16 20.88 -1.12 9.77
N LEU A 17 20.12 -0.07 9.50
CA LEU A 17 18.88 0.18 10.22
C LEU A 17 17.90 -0.97 10.02
N LEU A 18 17.70 -1.42 8.78
CA LEU A 18 16.77 -2.50 8.47
C LEU A 18 17.18 -3.82 9.13
N ARG A 19 18.47 -4.16 9.15
CA ARG A 19 18.99 -5.33 9.89
C ARG A 19 18.74 -5.24 11.39
N SER A 20 18.82 -4.05 11.99
CA SER A 20 18.51 -3.86 13.41
C SER A 20 17.00 -3.81 13.69
N TRP A 21 16.19 -3.57 12.66
CA TRP A 21 14.73 -3.52 12.72
C TRP A 21 14.12 -4.65 11.90
N GLN A 22 14.43 -5.88 12.33
CA GLN A 22 14.10 -7.10 11.59
C GLN A 22 12.60 -7.27 11.39
N LEU A 23 12.23 -7.72 10.19
CA LEU A 23 10.86 -8.15 9.92
C LEU A 23 10.48 -9.36 10.78
N PRO A 24 9.18 -9.56 11.08
CA PRO A 24 8.70 -10.79 11.69
C PRO A 24 9.20 -12.01 10.92
N GLY A 25 9.54 -13.07 11.64
CA GLY A 25 10.05 -14.30 11.07
C GLY A 25 9.14 -14.91 9.99
N PRO A 26 9.64 -15.89 9.23
CA PRO A 26 8.89 -16.47 8.11
C PRO A 26 7.68 -17.31 8.53
N GLY A 27 7.48 -17.52 9.84
CA GLY A 27 6.42 -18.40 10.35
C GLY A 27 6.64 -19.87 10.01
N SER A 28 5.85 -20.76 10.58
CA SER A 28 5.88 -22.20 10.32
C SER A 28 4.97 -22.60 9.14
N GLY A 29 4.06 -21.73 8.72
CA GLY A 29 3.11 -21.99 7.64
C GLY A 29 2.46 -20.74 7.06
N LYS A 30 1.62 -20.95 6.05
CA LYS A 30 0.93 -19.85 5.37
C LYS A 30 0.00 -19.05 6.28
N ASP A 31 -0.56 -19.68 7.31
CA ASP A 31 -1.50 -19.03 8.23
C ASP A 31 -0.79 -18.02 9.14
N GLU A 32 0.45 -18.31 9.55
CA GLU A 32 1.28 -17.41 10.36
C GLU A 32 1.88 -16.24 9.57
N ARG A 33 1.86 -16.32 8.24
CA ARG A 33 2.36 -15.26 7.35
C ARG A 33 1.29 -14.25 6.93
N GLY A 34 0.09 -14.40 7.50
CA GLY A 34 -1.02 -13.50 7.32
C GLY A 34 -1.72 -13.56 5.96
N SER A 35 -2.89 -12.96 5.93
CA SER A 35 -3.81 -12.93 4.79
C SER A 35 -3.94 -11.52 4.24
N VAL A 36 -3.80 -11.37 2.94
CA VAL A 36 -3.97 -10.11 2.20
C VAL A 36 -5.23 -10.16 1.37
N LEU A 37 -6.05 -9.12 1.46
CA LEU A 37 -7.16 -8.84 0.55
C LEU A 37 -6.83 -7.61 -0.29
N VAL A 38 -6.88 -7.73 -1.62
CA VAL A 38 -6.71 -6.61 -2.55
C VAL A 38 -8.03 -6.31 -3.23
N ILE A 39 -8.55 -5.09 -3.07
CA ILE A 39 -9.82 -4.63 -3.64
C ILE A 39 -9.53 -3.60 -4.74
N GLY A 40 -9.88 -3.92 -5.98
CA GLY A 40 -9.56 -3.04 -7.10
C GLY A 40 -9.91 -3.63 -8.46
N GLY A 41 -9.10 -3.34 -9.48
CA GLY A 41 -9.15 -4.03 -10.76
C GLY A 41 -10.48 -3.88 -11.51
N ALA A 42 -10.81 -2.67 -11.95
CA ALA A 42 -11.86 -2.47 -12.93
C ALA A 42 -11.55 -3.22 -14.24
N ARG A 43 -12.56 -3.46 -15.09
CA ARG A 43 -12.44 -4.22 -16.35
C ARG A 43 -11.27 -3.78 -17.24
N LYS A 44 -10.94 -2.49 -17.24
CA LYS A 44 -9.86 -1.93 -18.07
C LYS A 44 -8.48 -2.03 -17.45
N THR A 45 -8.41 -2.17 -16.13
CA THR A 45 -7.16 -2.07 -15.35
C THR A 45 -7.00 -3.21 -14.32
N PRO A 46 -7.34 -4.46 -14.66
CA PRO A 46 -7.22 -5.58 -13.72
C PRO A 46 -5.75 -5.92 -13.39
N GLY A 47 -4.82 -5.55 -14.27
CA GLY A 47 -3.38 -5.77 -14.08
C GLY A 47 -2.79 -5.07 -12.87
N ALA A 48 -3.38 -3.97 -12.40
CA ALA A 48 -2.93 -3.28 -11.19
C ALA A 48 -3.05 -4.17 -9.94
N THR A 49 -4.19 -4.86 -9.77
CA THR A 49 -4.38 -5.81 -8.66
C THR A 49 -3.50 -7.05 -8.81
N LEU A 50 -3.21 -7.48 -10.04
CA LEU A 50 -2.27 -8.57 -10.30
C LEU A 50 -0.85 -8.20 -9.84
N LEU A 51 -0.37 -7.01 -10.19
CA LEU A 51 0.94 -6.51 -9.78
C LEU A 51 1.04 -6.37 -8.25
N ALA A 52 0.03 -5.75 -7.63
CA ALA A 52 -0.03 -5.57 -6.19
C ALA A 52 -0.08 -6.92 -5.44
N GLY A 53 -0.94 -7.84 -5.89
CA GLY A 53 -1.07 -9.17 -5.29
C GLY A 53 0.20 -10.00 -5.43
N THR A 54 0.82 -10.00 -6.61
CA THR A 54 2.11 -10.66 -6.83
C THR A 54 3.17 -10.12 -5.89
N ALA A 55 3.26 -8.80 -5.74
CA ALA A 55 4.22 -8.16 -4.85
C ALA A 55 3.96 -8.52 -3.38
N ALA A 56 2.70 -8.60 -2.95
CA ALA A 56 2.34 -9.02 -1.60
C ALA A 56 2.80 -10.45 -1.30
N LEU A 57 2.59 -11.39 -2.21
CA LEU A 57 3.09 -12.77 -2.08
C LEU A 57 4.62 -12.82 -2.08
N ARG A 58 5.29 -12.07 -2.97
CA ARG A 58 6.75 -11.98 -3.02
C ARG A 58 7.34 -11.32 -1.76
N ALA A 59 6.60 -10.42 -1.11
CA ALA A 59 6.95 -9.87 0.21
C ALA A 59 6.70 -10.87 1.35
N GLY A 60 6.09 -12.01 1.05
CA GLY A 60 5.96 -13.15 1.94
C GLY A 60 4.61 -13.30 2.62
N ALA A 61 3.56 -12.62 2.17
CA ALA A 61 2.20 -12.91 2.62
C ALA A 61 1.85 -14.39 2.42
N GLY A 62 1.12 -14.97 3.36
CA GLY A 62 0.79 -16.37 3.37
C GLY A 62 -0.42 -16.73 2.49
N ARG A 63 -1.38 -15.83 2.44
CA ARG A 63 -2.61 -15.95 1.65
C ARG A 63 -2.93 -14.66 0.91
N LEU A 64 -3.51 -14.79 -0.25
CA LEU A 64 -3.93 -13.66 -1.07
C LEU A 64 -5.33 -13.91 -1.63
N THR A 65 -6.19 -12.90 -1.51
CA THR A 65 -7.45 -12.82 -2.26
C THR A 65 -7.49 -11.52 -3.05
N LEU A 66 -7.84 -11.60 -4.33
CA LEU A 66 -8.10 -10.46 -5.20
C LEU A 66 -9.61 -10.31 -5.38
N ALA A 67 -10.15 -9.16 -5.03
CA ALA A 67 -11.55 -8.79 -5.24
C ALA A 67 -11.62 -7.75 -6.37
N VAL A 68 -12.14 -8.13 -7.53
CA VAL A 68 -12.03 -7.39 -8.79
C VAL A 68 -13.36 -7.36 -9.53
N ALA A 69 -13.49 -6.54 -10.56
CA ALA A 69 -14.66 -6.59 -11.45
C ALA A 69 -14.91 -8.01 -11.95
N GLU A 70 -16.16 -8.45 -11.95
CA GLU A 70 -16.57 -9.83 -12.28
C GLU A 70 -15.99 -10.31 -13.61
N SER A 71 -15.99 -9.45 -14.63
CA SER A 71 -15.43 -9.78 -15.95
C SER A 71 -13.91 -10.02 -15.95
N ALA A 72 -13.18 -9.54 -14.93
CA ALA A 72 -11.74 -9.70 -14.80
C ALA A 72 -11.35 -10.89 -13.91
N ALA A 73 -12.27 -11.48 -13.16
CA ALA A 73 -11.97 -12.47 -12.13
C ALA A 73 -11.34 -13.75 -12.71
N VAL A 74 -11.97 -14.39 -13.69
CA VAL A 74 -11.46 -15.65 -14.26
C VAL A 74 -10.10 -15.49 -14.94
N PRO A 75 -9.87 -14.48 -15.78
CA PRO A 75 -8.53 -14.22 -16.33
C PRO A 75 -7.45 -14.03 -15.26
N LEU A 76 -7.75 -13.33 -14.16
CA LEU A 76 -6.78 -13.12 -13.07
C LEU A 76 -6.52 -14.40 -12.27
N ALA A 77 -7.53 -15.22 -12.03
CA ALA A 77 -7.37 -16.51 -11.36
C ALA A 77 -6.44 -17.47 -12.13
N VAL A 78 -6.45 -17.38 -13.47
CA VAL A 78 -5.51 -18.14 -14.32
C VAL A 78 -4.12 -17.52 -14.31
N ALA A 79 -4.02 -16.17 -14.28
CA ALA A 79 -2.74 -15.45 -14.31
C ALA A 79 -1.97 -15.53 -12.98
N LEU A 80 -2.65 -15.68 -11.84
CA LEU A 80 -2.06 -15.81 -10.51
C LEU A 80 -2.71 -16.97 -9.74
N PRO A 81 -2.32 -18.22 -10.04
CA PRO A 81 -2.96 -19.41 -9.47
C PRO A 81 -2.74 -19.57 -7.95
N GLU A 82 -1.83 -18.80 -7.36
CA GLU A 82 -1.59 -18.75 -5.91
C GLU A 82 -2.64 -17.92 -5.15
N ALA A 83 -3.49 -17.15 -5.85
CA ALA A 83 -4.50 -16.28 -5.24
C ALA A 83 -5.90 -16.86 -5.38
N GLY A 84 -6.74 -16.65 -4.34
CA GLY A 84 -8.19 -16.66 -4.51
C GLY A 84 -8.62 -15.41 -5.29
N VAL A 85 -9.59 -15.55 -6.20
CA VAL A 85 -10.12 -14.39 -6.93
C VAL A 85 -11.63 -14.37 -6.84
N ILE A 86 -12.18 -13.22 -6.41
CA ILE A 86 -13.62 -12.99 -6.27
C ILE A 86 -14.05 -11.93 -7.27
N GLY A 87 -15.03 -12.29 -8.10
CA GLY A 87 -15.69 -11.34 -8.99
C GLY A 87 -16.71 -10.51 -8.22
N LEU A 88 -16.53 -9.19 -8.23
CA LEU A 88 -17.47 -8.23 -7.66
C LEU A 88 -18.40 -7.68 -8.74
N PRO A 89 -19.66 -7.32 -8.38
CA PRO A 89 -20.56 -6.64 -9.30
C PRO A 89 -19.87 -5.43 -9.95
N GLU A 90 -20.14 -5.25 -11.24
CA GLU A 90 -19.56 -4.14 -12.00
C GLU A 90 -20.64 -3.29 -12.68
N THR A 91 -20.31 -2.04 -12.94
CA THR A 91 -21.16 -1.14 -13.74
C THR A 91 -21.12 -1.55 -15.22
N PRO A 92 -22.04 -1.08 -16.07
CA PRO A 92 -21.97 -1.33 -17.52
C PRO A 92 -20.63 -0.89 -18.15
N SER A 93 -19.94 0.11 -17.58
CA SER A 93 -18.61 0.56 -17.99
C SER A 93 -17.47 -0.33 -17.47
N GLY A 94 -17.76 -1.24 -16.54
CA GLY A 94 -16.78 -2.19 -15.98
C GLY A 94 -16.10 -1.70 -14.71
N SER A 95 -16.58 -0.65 -14.07
CA SER A 95 -16.09 -0.23 -12.75
C SER A 95 -16.63 -1.15 -11.67
N VAL A 96 -15.84 -1.46 -10.66
CA VAL A 96 -16.28 -2.23 -9.48
C VAL A 96 -17.34 -1.43 -8.73
N ARG A 97 -18.47 -2.06 -8.42
CA ARG A 97 -19.57 -1.41 -7.71
C ARG A 97 -19.38 -1.46 -6.20
N SER A 98 -19.85 -0.42 -5.54
CA SER A 98 -19.75 -0.25 -4.09
C SER A 98 -20.51 -1.30 -3.27
N ASP A 99 -21.61 -1.84 -3.79
CA ASP A 99 -22.38 -2.92 -3.15
C ASP A 99 -21.64 -4.29 -3.15
N GLY A 100 -20.55 -4.41 -3.90
CA GLY A 100 -19.71 -5.63 -3.95
C GLY A 100 -19.02 -5.98 -2.63
N ILE A 101 -18.79 -5.01 -1.73
CA ILE A 101 -18.14 -5.27 -0.44
C ILE A 101 -18.91 -6.28 0.41
N ALA A 102 -20.24 -6.32 0.30
CA ALA A 102 -21.06 -7.27 1.04
C ALA A 102 -20.73 -8.75 0.73
N ALA A 103 -20.17 -9.03 -0.44
CA ALA A 103 -19.75 -10.38 -0.83
C ALA A 103 -18.40 -10.81 -0.20
N LEU A 104 -17.71 -9.93 0.52
CA LEU A 104 -16.37 -10.14 1.07
C LEU A 104 -16.35 -10.36 2.60
N GLU A 105 -17.49 -10.59 3.23
CA GLU A 105 -17.60 -10.72 4.70
C GLU A 105 -16.57 -11.70 5.29
N THR A 106 -16.42 -12.86 4.67
CA THR A 106 -15.46 -13.89 5.11
C THR A 106 -14.02 -13.41 4.96
N GLU A 107 -13.69 -12.81 3.83
CA GLU A 107 -12.34 -12.33 3.52
C GLU A 107 -11.96 -11.12 4.36
N LEU A 108 -12.91 -10.21 4.62
CA LEU A 108 -12.72 -9.07 5.51
C LEU A 108 -12.44 -9.51 6.95
N GLY A 109 -13.14 -10.55 7.43
CA GLY A 109 -12.93 -11.11 8.75
C GLY A 109 -11.63 -11.91 8.90
N ALA A 110 -11.06 -12.38 7.79
CA ALA A 110 -9.82 -13.17 7.76
C ALA A 110 -8.58 -12.35 7.38
N ALA A 111 -8.73 -11.11 6.91
CA ALA A 111 -7.61 -10.30 6.45
C ALA A 111 -6.79 -9.71 7.60
N ASP A 112 -5.47 -9.80 7.52
CA ASP A 112 -4.52 -9.09 8.37
C ASP A 112 -4.14 -7.73 7.77
N ALA A 113 -4.21 -7.60 6.45
CA ALA A 113 -4.04 -6.34 5.73
C ALA A 113 -4.94 -6.30 4.49
N ILE A 114 -5.51 -5.12 4.22
CA ILE A 114 -6.37 -4.87 3.07
C ILE A 114 -5.73 -3.76 2.23
N LEU A 115 -5.57 -4.00 0.93
CA LEU A 115 -5.18 -2.97 -0.03
C LEU A 115 -6.39 -2.60 -0.87
N ILE A 116 -6.70 -1.30 -0.96
CA ILE A 116 -7.77 -0.81 -1.82
C ILE A 116 -7.28 0.32 -2.72
N GLY A 117 -7.67 0.28 -4.01
CA GLY A 117 -7.38 1.36 -4.95
C GLY A 117 -6.74 0.96 -6.27
N PRO A 118 -5.79 -0.01 -6.30
CA PRO A 118 -5.17 -0.42 -7.55
C PRO A 118 -6.19 -0.75 -8.64
N GLY A 119 -6.14 -0.02 -9.75
CA GLY A 119 -7.01 -0.27 -10.90
C GLY A 119 -8.49 0.07 -10.73
N LEU A 120 -8.91 0.81 -9.69
CA LEU A 120 -10.23 1.44 -9.64
C LEU A 120 -10.27 2.64 -10.61
N ASP A 121 -11.47 3.02 -11.08
CA ASP A 121 -11.62 4.02 -12.14
C ASP A 121 -12.89 4.89 -12.04
N ASN A 122 -13.70 4.70 -11.00
CA ASN A 122 -14.95 5.46 -10.80
C ASN A 122 -14.97 6.12 -9.42
N PRO A 123 -15.08 7.47 -9.32
CA PRO A 123 -14.95 8.16 -8.03
C PRO A 123 -16.10 7.90 -7.07
N ASP A 124 -17.32 7.73 -7.57
CA ASP A 124 -18.50 7.54 -6.72
C ASP A 124 -18.58 6.10 -6.20
N GLU A 125 -18.30 5.13 -7.06
CA GLU A 125 -18.19 3.72 -6.67
C GLU A 125 -17.02 3.50 -5.71
N THR A 126 -15.86 4.13 -5.95
CA THR A 126 -14.69 4.03 -5.06
C THR A 126 -15.00 4.63 -3.68
N ALA A 127 -15.69 5.77 -3.65
CA ALA A 127 -16.11 6.36 -2.37
C ALA A 127 -17.12 5.47 -1.62
N GLY A 128 -18.02 4.82 -2.35
CA GLY A 128 -18.97 3.86 -1.81
C GLY A 128 -18.26 2.60 -1.27
N LEU A 129 -17.31 2.03 -2.04
CA LEU A 129 -16.49 0.87 -1.63
C LEU A 129 -15.75 1.17 -0.31
N LEU A 130 -15.04 2.30 -0.22
CA LEU A 130 -14.33 2.68 0.99
C LEU A 130 -15.27 2.90 2.17
N ARG A 131 -16.41 3.58 1.98
CA ARG A 131 -17.38 3.80 3.05
C ARG A 131 -17.93 2.48 3.58
N GLU A 132 -18.27 1.57 2.69
CA GLU A 132 -18.78 0.27 3.07
C GLU A 132 -17.70 -0.60 3.74
N LEU A 133 -16.46 -0.55 3.24
CA LEU A 133 -15.31 -1.21 3.86
C LEU A 133 -15.10 -0.74 5.31
N LEU A 134 -15.05 0.58 5.54
CA LEU A 134 -14.86 1.16 6.87
C LEU A 134 -16.01 0.81 7.83
N ARG A 135 -17.22 0.58 7.30
CA ARG A 135 -18.38 0.16 8.10
C ARG A 135 -18.31 -1.30 8.54
N GLN A 136 -17.74 -2.18 7.70
CA GLN A 136 -17.67 -3.63 7.98
C GLN A 136 -16.41 -4.03 8.74
N VAL A 137 -15.32 -3.28 8.59
CA VAL A 137 -14.05 -3.58 9.25
C VAL A 137 -13.97 -2.83 10.58
N PRO A 138 -13.74 -3.52 11.71
CA PRO A 138 -13.55 -2.83 12.99
C PRO A 138 -12.35 -1.89 12.98
N GLY A 139 -12.50 -0.70 13.56
CA GLY A 139 -11.45 0.32 13.62
C GLY A 139 -10.48 0.15 14.78
N ASN A 140 -10.16 -1.08 15.15
CA ASN A 140 -9.22 -1.37 16.24
C ASN A 140 -7.83 -1.79 15.68
N GLU A 141 -7.29 -2.93 16.05
CA GLU A 141 -5.90 -3.28 15.74
C GLU A 141 -5.70 -3.88 14.34
N THR A 142 -6.68 -4.59 13.81
CA THR A 142 -6.60 -5.30 12.52
C THR A 142 -7.93 -5.34 11.81
N PRO A 143 -7.93 -5.41 10.48
CA PRO A 143 -6.77 -5.31 9.56
C PRO A 143 -6.26 -3.88 9.41
N THR A 144 -4.99 -3.72 9.01
CA THR A 144 -4.51 -2.44 8.48
C THR A 144 -5.05 -2.23 7.08
N ILE A 145 -5.57 -1.03 6.80
CA ILE A 145 -5.99 -0.65 5.44
C ILE A 145 -4.86 0.15 4.77
N VAL A 146 -4.39 -0.36 3.63
CA VAL A 146 -3.48 0.36 2.73
C VAL A 146 -4.30 0.95 1.60
N ILE A 147 -4.17 2.26 1.38
CA ILE A 147 -4.92 2.97 0.35
C ILE A 147 -3.93 3.52 -0.67
N ASP A 148 -4.13 3.17 -1.95
CA ASP A 148 -3.23 3.52 -3.04
C ASP A 148 -4.00 4.02 -4.27
N ALA A 149 -3.27 4.64 -5.17
CA ALA A 149 -3.74 4.98 -6.50
C ALA A 149 -5.08 5.74 -6.49
N TYR A 150 -6.05 5.22 -7.23
CA TYR A 150 -7.32 5.92 -7.45
C TYR A 150 -8.09 6.23 -6.17
N ALA A 151 -7.99 5.35 -5.17
CA ALA A 151 -8.68 5.53 -3.89
C ALA A 151 -8.14 6.71 -3.07
N LEU A 152 -6.87 7.10 -3.26
CA LEU A 152 -6.30 8.30 -2.61
C LEU A 152 -7.02 9.58 -3.03
N GLY A 153 -7.37 9.68 -4.32
CA GLY A 153 -8.02 10.88 -4.88
C GLY A 153 -9.39 11.22 -4.29
N ILE A 154 -10.05 10.23 -3.64
CA ILE A 154 -11.40 10.45 -3.07
C ILE A 154 -11.40 10.65 -1.55
N LEU A 155 -10.25 10.52 -0.86
CA LEU A 155 -10.19 10.54 0.61
C LEU A 155 -10.64 11.86 1.23
N GLN A 156 -10.53 12.98 0.51
CA GLN A 156 -11.07 14.24 0.98
C GLN A 156 -12.59 14.20 1.24
N ARG A 157 -13.30 13.34 0.50
CA ARG A 157 -14.76 13.14 0.66
C ARG A 157 -15.13 12.28 1.88
N LEU A 158 -14.13 11.58 2.47
CA LEU A 158 -14.31 10.57 3.53
C LEU A 158 -13.56 10.88 4.81
N GLN A 159 -13.10 12.13 4.99
CA GLN A 159 -12.29 12.50 6.16
C GLN A 159 -12.98 12.23 7.49
N ARG A 160 -14.31 12.45 7.55
CA ARG A 160 -15.08 12.19 8.76
C ARG A 160 -15.16 10.69 9.05
N GLU A 161 -15.51 9.89 8.05
CA GLU A 161 -15.66 8.45 8.16
C GLU A 161 -14.31 7.79 8.57
N LEU A 162 -13.20 8.25 8.00
CA LEU A 162 -11.86 7.77 8.36
C LEU A 162 -11.49 8.08 9.82
N ARG A 163 -11.82 9.29 10.29
CA ARG A 163 -11.59 9.67 11.70
C ARG A 163 -12.46 8.89 12.65
N GLU A 164 -13.73 8.66 12.31
CA GLU A 164 -14.68 7.89 13.11
C GLU A 164 -14.26 6.42 13.17
N TRP A 165 -13.69 5.90 12.08
CA TRP A 165 -13.17 4.53 12.02
C TRP A 165 -11.94 4.33 12.92
N GLY A 166 -10.97 5.23 12.88
CA GLY A 166 -9.83 5.30 13.80
C GLY A 166 -8.83 4.14 13.76
N GLY A 167 -8.96 3.23 12.79
CA GLY A 167 -8.06 2.09 12.65
C GLY A 167 -6.74 2.41 11.91
N PRO A 168 -5.81 1.45 11.83
CA PRO A 168 -4.49 1.67 11.27
C PRO A 168 -4.53 1.84 9.74
N LEU A 169 -4.00 2.97 9.25
CA LEU A 169 -3.94 3.34 7.85
C LEU A 169 -2.51 3.49 7.35
N ILE A 170 -2.27 3.07 6.11
CA ILE A 170 -1.07 3.41 5.33
C ILE A 170 -1.53 4.00 4.00
N LEU A 171 -0.97 5.16 3.62
CA LEU A 171 -1.23 5.79 2.33
C LEU A 171 0.07 5.85 1.52
N THR A 172 0.00 5.54 0.22
CA THR A 172 1.16 5.48 -0.68
C THR A 172 1.07 6.51 -1.83
N PRO A 173 0.81 7.81 -1.53
CA PRO A 173 0.59 8.78 -2.57
C PRO A 173 1.85 9.10 -3.37
N ASN A 174 1.69 9.29 -4.68
CA ASN A 174 2.64 10.02 -5.49
C ASN A 174 2.48 11.56 -5.28
N PRO A 175 3.36 12.42 -5.84
CA PRO A 175 3.24 13.87 -5.66
C PRO A 175 1.90 14.47 -6.11
N THR A 176 1.32 13.97 -7.20
CA THR A 176 0.01 14.44 -7.67
C THR A 176 -1.11 14.06 -6.71
N GLU A 177 -1.12 12.82 -6.25
CA GLU A 177 -2.09 12.32 -5.26
C GLU A 177 -1.91 13.03 -3.90
N SER A 178 -0.68 13.31 -3.50
CA SER A 178 -0.40 14.13 -2.30
C SER A 178 -1.02 15.53 -2.41
N GLY A 179 -0.95 16.13 -3.59
CA GLY A 179 -1.63 17.41 -3.87
C GLY A 179 -3.15 17.31 -3.71
N LEU A 180 -3.75 16.21 -4.20
CA LEU A 180 -5.18 15.93 -4.01
C LEU A 180 -5.53 15.76 -2.52
N LEU A 181 -4.71 15.03 -1.76
CA LEU A 181 -4.92 14.84 -0.31
C LEU A 181 -4.84 16.14 0.48
N LEU A 182 -3.95 17.05 0.09
CA LEU A 182 -3.79 18.37 0.71
C LEU A 182 -4.84 19.38 0.24
N GLY A 183 -5.38 19.22 -0.96
CA GLY A 183 -6.22 20.22 -1.64
C GLY A 183 -5.42 21.41 -2.18
N ARG A 184 -4.12 21.25 -2.38
CA ARG A 184 -3.17 22.22 -2.97
C ARG A 184 -1.95 21.50 -3.52
N ASP A 185 -1.19 22.17 -4.39
CA ASP A 185 0.08 21.68 -4.87
C ASP A 185 1.10 21.47 -3.74
N LEU A 186 1.99 20.49 -3.91
CA LEU A 186 3.12 20.27 -2.99
C LEU A 186 4.08 21.46 -3.03
N ARG A 187 4.66 21.74 -1.86
CA ARG A 187 5.67 22.81 -1.70
C ARG A 187 6.97 22.28 -1.09
N ASP A 188 6.85 21.43 -0.09
CA ASP A 188 7.94 20.74 0.57
C ASP A 188 7.52 19.32 0.86
N LEU A 189 8.22 18.33 0.29
CA LEU A 189 7.81 16.93 0.33
C LEU A 189 7.68 16.41 1.77
N ARG A 190 8.62 16.76 2.65
CA ARG A 190 8.63 16.28 4.05
C ARG A 190 7.51 16.93 4.88
N ALA A 191 7.40 18.26 4.80
CA ALA A 191 6.37 19.00 5.53
C ALA A 191 4.96 18.61 5.03
N ASP A 192 4.81 18.41 3.74
CA ASP A 192 3.55 18.03 3.12
C ASP A 192 3.17 16.57 3.48
N ALA A 193 4.14 15.64 3.47
CA ALA A 193 3.90 14.27 3.95
C ALA A 193 3.52 14.24 5.44
N ALA A 194 4.18 15.05 6.29
CA ALA A 194 3.82 15.16 7.69
C ALA A 194 2.40 15.73 7.87
N SER A 195 2.04 16.74 7.09
CA SER A 195 0.68 17.31 7.11
C SER A 195 -0.39 16.32 6.69
N ILE A 196 -0.09 15.45 5.69
CA ILE A 196 -1.01 14.38 5.27
C ILE A 196 -1.11 13.32 6.38
N ALA A 197 0.02 12.91 6.96
CA ALA A 197 0.05 11.91 8.04
C ALA A 197 -0.82 12.35 9.24
N GLU A 198 -0.68 13.60 9.66
CA GLU A 198 -1.48 14.18 10.73
C GLU A 198 -2.97 14.30 10.34
N LYS A 199 -3.26 14.79 9.13
CA LYS A 199 -4.62 15.00 8.65
C LYS A 199 -5.44 13.70 8.62
N TYR A 200 -4.82 12.61 8.19
CA TYR A 200 -5.48 11.31 8.02
C TYR A 200 -5.15 10.31 9.13
N GLN A 201 -4.30 10.67 10.10
CA GLN A 201 -3.79 9.76 11.14
C GLN A 201 -3.27 8.45 10.55
N ALA A 202 -2.45 8.58 9.50
CA ALA A 202 -1.96 7.47 8.68
C ALA A 202 -0.44 7.49 8.53
N VAL A 203 0.17 6.33 8.39
CA VAL A 203 1.56 6.24 7.91
C VAL A 203 1.57 6.60 6.42
N ILE A 204 2.44 7.52 6.03
CA ILE A 204 2.59 7.96 4.64
C ILE A 204 3.90 7.42 4.07
N SER A 205 3.84 6.91 2.84
CA SER A 205 5.03 6.64 2.02
C SER A 205 4.92 7.40 0.71
N CYS A 206 5.71 8.46 0.54
CA CYS A 206 5.70 9.33 -0.64
C CYS A 206 7.13 9.64 -1.10
N GLN A 207 7.50 9.22 -2.30
CA GLN A 207 8.81 9.54 -2.93
C GLN A 207 10.02 9.28 -2.01
N GLY A 208 10.02 8.17 -1.27
CA GLY A 208 11.09 7.82 -0.35
C GLY A 208 10.99 8.47 1.04
N ILE A 209 10.07 9.39 1.25
CA ILE A 209 9.76 9.94 2.58
C ILE A 209 8.67 9.09 3.23
N ILE A 210 8.94 8.58 4.41
CA ILE A 210 7.96 7.87 5.22
C ILE A 210 7.71 8.70 6.49
N VAL A 211 6.44 8.94 6.80
CA VAL A 211 6.04 9.66 8.02
C VAL A 211 5.02 8.84 8.79
N GLN A 212 5.30 8.62 10.07
CA GLN A 212 4.32 8.15 11.04
C GLN A 212 3.83 9.35 11.84
N PRO A 213 2.51 9.59 11.94
CA PRO A 213 1.98 10.64 12.81
C PRO A 213 2.28 10.34 14.27
N ALA A 214 2.20 11.37 15.12
CA ALA A 214 2.20 11.16 16.56
C ALA A 214 0.99 10.29 16.95
N ASP A 215 1.21 9.37 17.88
CA ASP A 215 0.12 8.62 18.48
C ASP A 215 -0.71 9.58 19.36
N PRO A 216 -2.03 9.37 19.51
CA PRO A 216 -2.81 10.04 20.56
C PRO A 216 -2.23 9.85 21.98
N ASP A 217 -1.50 8.76 22.22
CA ASP A 217 -0.67 8.59 23.42
C ASP A 217 0.55 9.53 23.34
N PRO A 218 0.74 10.48 24.29
CA PRO A 218 1.81 11.46 24.27
C PRO A 218 3.24 10.87 24.36
N THR A 219 3.38 9.55 24.49
CA THR A 219 4.68 8.87 24.54
C THR A 219 5.26 8.57 23.14
N ALA A 220 4.46 8.59 22.08
CA ALA A 220 4.88 8.30 20.71
C ALA A 220 4.87 9.59 19.86
N ALA A 221 6.05 10.21 19.72
CA ALA A 221 6.22 11.38 18.86
C ALA A 221 6.13 11.00 17.38
N ALA A 222 5.70 11.95 16.54
CA ALA A 222 5.79 11.81 15.10
C ALA A 222 7.23 11.48 14.67
N HIS A 223 7.38 10.59 13.69
CA HIS A 223 8.70 10.19 13.17
C HIS A 223 8.73 10.23 11.65
N CYS A 224 9.89 10.64 11.12
CA CYS A 224 10.15 10.69 9.69
C CYS A 224 11.35 9.80 9.35
N TRP A 225 11.20 9.02 8.28
CA TRP A 225 12.30 8.25 7.66
C TRP A 225 12.49 8.69 6.22
N GLU A 226 13.72 8.55 5.74
CA GLU A 226 14.07 8.87 4.36
C GLU A 226 14.85 7.74 3.71
N ILE A 227 14.38 7.30 2.55
CA ILE A 227 15.04 6.32 1.69
C ILE A 227 15.79 7.08 0.62
N THR A 228 17.11 6.91 0.58
CA THR A 228 18.02 7.62 -0.33
C THR A 228 18.41 6.79 -1.56
N THR A 229 17.89 5.57 -1.69
CA THR A 229 18.06 4.67 -2.83
C THR A 229 16.87 4.78 -3.79
N GLY A 230 17.03 4.34 -5.00
CA GLY A 230 16.00 4.36 -6.05
C GLY A 230 16.33 5.33 -7.17
N SER A 231 16.44 4.80 -8.38
CA SER A 231 16.69 5.57 -9.59
C SER A 231 15.39 6.02 -10.27
N GLY A 232 15.51 6.96 -11.23
CA GLY A 232 14.38 7.46 -12.03
C GLY A 232 13.62 6.40 -12.86
N GLY A 233 14.13 5.17 -12.97
CA GLY A 233 13.44 4.06 -13.64
C GLY A 233 12.17 3.56 -12.94
N LEU A 234 11.95 3.93 -11.67
CA LEU A 234 10.72 3.63 -10.93
C LEU A 234 9.47 4.38 -11.44
N GLY A 235 9.62 5.34 -12.33
CA GLY A 235 8.52 6.01 -13.03
C GLY A 235 7.81 5.14 -14.08
N THR A 236 7.92 3.80 -14.02
CA THR A 236 7.22 2.88 -14.93
C THR A 236 5.79 2.60 -14.45
N SER A 237 4.87 2.40 -15.41
CA SER A 237 3.46 2.11 -15.10
C SER A 237 3.33 0.83 -14.28
N GLY A 238 2.56 0.89 -13.18
CA GLY A 238 2.35 -0.24 -12.27
C GLY A 238 3.40 -0.35 -11.15
N SER A 239 4.42 0.50 -11.13
CA SER A 239 5.45 0.51 -10.07
C SER A 239 4.85 0.84 -8.69
N GLY A 240 3.90 1.78 -8.62
CA GLY A 240 3.14 2.10 -7.40
C GLY A 240 2.36 0.89 -6.88
N ASP A 241 1.68 0.16 -7.77
CA ASP A 241 0.93 -1.04 -7.38
C ASP A 241 1.84 -2.10 -6.74
N VAL A 242 3.07 -2.27 -7.27
CA VAL A 242 4.08 -3.15 -6.67
C VAL A 242 4.52 -2.65 -5.30
N LEU A 243 4.76 -1.35 -5.13
CA LEU A 243 5.09 -0.76 -3.83
C LEU A 243 3.97 -1.00 -2.80
N ALA A 244 2.75 -0.64 -3.15
CA ALA A 244 1.59 -0.81 -2.27
C ALA A 244 1.37 -2.28 -1.89
N GLY A 245 1.48 -3.20 -2.85
CA GLY A 245 1.41 -4.63 -2.61
C GLY A 245 2.53 -5.13 -1.69
N THR A 246 3.77 -4.67 -1.88
CA THR A 246 4.91 -5.01 -1.02
C THR A 246 4.65 -4.59 0.43
N ILE A 247 4.25 -3.33 0.65
CA ILE A 247 3.92 -2.80 1.99
C ILE A 247 2.79 -3.61 2.63
N THR A 248 1.74 -3.91 1.86
CA THR A 248 0.59 -4.69 2.35
C THR A 248 1.00 -6.11 2.74
N GLY A 249 1.82 -6.78 1.94
CA GLY A 249 2.34 -8.12 2.25
C GLY A 249 3.19 -8.16 3.51
N LEU A 250 4.08 -7.17 3.70
CA LEU A 250 4.88 -7.04 4.91
C LEU A 250 4.02 -6.75 6.14
N ARG A 251 2.98 -5.92 5.98
CA ARG A 251 2.04 -5.62 7.06
C ARG A 251 1.25 -6.84 7.48
N ALA A 252 0.76 -7.64 6.53
CA ALA A 252 0.04 -8.89 6.81
C ALA A 252 0.91 -9.89 7.60
N ARG A 253 2.23 -9.91 7.35
CA ARG A 253 3.19 -10.74 8.11
C ARG A 253 3.44 -10.27 9.54
N GLY A 254 2.78 -9.21 10.01
CA GLY A 254 2.92 -8.70 11.37
C GLY A 254 3.94 -7.57 11.54
N ALA A 255 4.53 -7.02 10.47
CA ALA A 255 5.32 -5.79 10.57
C ALA A 255 4.45 -4.63 11.04
N THR A 256 4.96 -3.71 11.85
CA THR A 256 4.24 -2.47 12.16
C THR A 256 4.01 -1.64 10.90
N SER A 257 3.05 -0.72 10.89
CA SER A 257 2.76 0.11 9.71
C SER A 257 3.99 0.89 9.23
N ALA A 258 4.75 1.50 10.15
CA ALA A 258 5.99 2.21 9.81
C ALA A 258 7.08 1.25 9.31
N GLN A 259 7.24 0.09 9.94
CA GLN A 259 8.20 -0.91 9.51
C GLN A 259 7.88 -1.42 8.10
N ALA A 260 6.63 -1.76 7.82
CA ALA A 260 6.18 -2.21 6.51
C ALA A 260 6.43 -1.14 5.43
N ALA A 261 6.13 0.13 5.74
CA ALA A 261 6.37 1.25 4.83
C ALA A 261 7.87 1.45 4.57
N CYS A 262 8.73 1.46 5.60
CA CYS A 262 10.17 1.64 5.45
C CYS A 262 10.82 0.48 4.68
N TRP A 263 10.55 -0.76 5.08
CA TRP A 263 11.05 -1.93 4.39
C TRP A 263 10.54 -2.03 2.96
N GLY A 264 9.22 -1.87 2.76
CA GLY A 264 8.58 -1.98 1.44
C GLY A 264 9.13 -0.94 0.46
N THR A 265 9.27 0.32 0.90
CA THR A 265 9.80 1.39 0.05
C THR A 265 11.29 1.17 -0.25
N HIS A 266 12.08 0.72 0.73
CA HIS A 266 13.50 0.40 0.49
C HIS A 266 13.66 -0.77 -0.50
N LEU A 267 12.92 -1.86 -0.30
CA LEU A 267 12.97 -3.03 -1.19
C LEU A 267 12.58 -2.66 -2.62
N HIS A 268 11.52 -1.89 -2.78
CA HIS A 268 11.05 -1.40 -4.07
C HIS A 268 12.11 -0.51 -4.75
N ALA A 269 12.73 0.41 -4.00
CA ALA A 269 13.78 1.29 -4.49
C ALA A 269 15.02 0.50 -4.91
N ALA A 270 15.49 -0.43 -4.08
CA ALA A 270 16.64 -1.29 -4.35
C ALA A 270 16.39 -2.24 -5.55
N ALA A 271 15.14 -2.74 -5.71
CA ALA A 271 14.76 -3.52 -6.88
C ALA A 271 14.88 -2.70 -8.17
N GLY A 272 14.43 -1.45 -8.14
CA GLY A 272 14.58 -0.53 -9.25
C GLY A 272 16.04 -0.28 -9.64
N ASP A 273 16.91 0.00 -8.66
CA ASP A 273 18.35 0.21 -8.90
C ASP A 273 19.01 -1.04 -9.48
N ARG A 274 18.66 -2.23 -8.96
CA ARG A 274 19.17 -3.52 -9.46
C ARG A 274 18.77 -3.78 -10.91
N LEU A 275 17.51 -3.53 -11.24
CA LEU A 275 17.01 -3.69 -12.61
C LEU A 275 17.58 -2.63 -13.55
N ALA A 276 17.71 -1.38 -13.10
CA ALA A 276 18.32 -0.32 -13.88
C ALA A 276 19.76 -0.64 -14.26
N SER A 277 20.55 -1.24 -13.36
CA SER A 277 21.94 -1.66 -13.65
C SER A 277 22.03 -2.83 -14.63
N ARG A 278 21.02 -3.73 -14.68
CA ARG A 278 21.02 -4.91 -15.56
C ARG A 278 20.37 -4.66 -16.91
N LYS A 279 19.31 -3.85 -16.95
CA LYS A 279 18.44 -3.68 -18.12
C LYS A 279 18.42 -2.25 -18.68
N GLY A 280 18.99 -1.29 -17.94
CA GLY A 280 18.84 0.13 -18.22
C GLY A 280 17.57 0.72 -17.60
N SER A 281 17.66 1.97 -17.12
CA SER A 281 16.63 2.62 -16.33
C SER A 281 15.23 2.65 -16.98
N PRO A 282 15.03 2.95 -18.28
CA PRO A 282 13.68 2.95 -18.86
C PRO A 282 13.23 1.57 -19.39
N GLY A 283 14.01 0.50 -19.21
CA GLY A 283 13.79 -0.76 -19.94
C GLY A 283 13.11 -1.87 -19.17
N TYR A 284 13.01 -1.79 -17.87
CA TYR A 284 12.36 -2.82 -17.06
C TYR A 284 10.86 -2.57 -16.85
N LEU A 285 10.11 -3.63 -16.60
CA LEU A 285 8.67 -3.59 -16.34
C LEU A 285 8.39 -3.67 -14.83
N ALA A 286 7.27 -3.08 -14.39
CA ALA A 286 6.87 -3.09 -12.99
C ALA A 286 6.81 -4.51 -12.38
N ARG A 287 6.31 -5.50 -13.12
CA ARG A 287 6.27 -6.90 -12.66
C ARG A 287 7.65 -7.47 -12.27
N GLU A 288 8.72 -6.99 -12.90
CA GLU A 288 10.08 -7.45 -12.62
C GLU A 288 10.61 -6.94 -11.26
N LEU A 289 10.06 -5.81 -10.76
CA LEU A 289 10.36 -5.33 -9.41
C LEU A 289 9.93 -6.36 -8.35
N ALA A 290 8.76 -6.96 -8.52
CA ALA A 290 8.25 -7.96 -7.59
C ALA A 290 9.16 -9.21 -7.53
N ASP A 291 9.79 -9.60 -8.63
CA ASP A 291 10.69 -10.77 -8.68
C ASP A 291 12.01 -10.54 -7.92
N GLU A 292 12.45 -9.29 -7.75
CA GLU A 292 13.65 -8.95 -6.98
C GLU A 292 13.44 -8.95 -5.46
N LEU A 293 12.19 -8.81 -4.98
CA LEU A 293 11.90 -8.64 -3.55
C LEU A 293 12.43 -9.77 -2.65
N PRO A 294 12.25 -11.07 -2.99
CA PRO A 294 12.71 -12.15 -2.10
C PRO A 294 14.22 -12.17 -1.90
N SER A 295 14.99 -11.94 -2.97
CA SER A 295 16.46 -11.92 -2.88
C SER A 295 16.96 -10.73 -2.08
N LEU A 296 16.35 -9.55 -2.24
CA LEU A 296 16.69 -8.36 -1.47
C LEU A 296 16.36 -8.53 0.02
N MET A 297 15.22 -9.12 0.35
CA MET A 297 14.89 -9.43 1.75
C MET A 297 15.89 -10.40 2.36
N MET A 298 16.33 -11.42 1.63
CA MET A 298 17.33 -12.37 2.10
C MET A 298 18.66 -11.68 2.39
N GLU A 299 19.13 -10.80 1.50
CA GLU A 299 20.38 -10.03 1.66
C GLU A 299 20.37 -9.08 2.88
N LEU A 300 19.17 -8.58 3.26
CA LEU A 300 19.00 -7.73 4.42
C LEU A 300 18.78 -8.51 5.72
N SER A 301 18.45 -9.79 5.65
CA SER A 301 18.22 -10.64 6.81
C SER A 301 19.49 -11.34 7.31
N THR A 302 20.59 -11.22 6.56
CA THR A 302 21.94 -11.72 6.90
C THR A 302 22.81 -10.58 7.43
#